data_2f6bde4ecc007f076fe605b999554cb3
#
_entry.id   2f6bde4ecc007f076fe605b999554cb3
#
_cell.length_a   1.000
_cell.length_b   1.000
_cell.length_c   1.000
_cell.angle_alpha   90.00
_cell.angle_beta   90.00
_cell.angle_gamma   90.00
#
_symmetry.space_group_name_H-M   'P 1'
#
loop_
_entity.id
_entity.type
_entity.pdbx_description
1 polymer ?
#
loop_
_entity_poly.entity_id
_entity_poly.type
_entity_poly.pdbx_seq_one_letter_code
_entity_poly.pdbx_strand_id
1 'polypeptide(L)'
;MPTALIAKEFTFDAAHQLPNSDGPCRRLHGHTYRVRIIARGQVRPVDGTAEEGMVVDFARLKEVYKRRVERVCDHQYLNESVPVARTTAELLAVWMLRELRSELPQVWAVRLYETPGSFAEVTVDDLAGAD
;
A
#
# COMPACT_ATOMS: atom_id res chain seq x y z
N MET A 1 16.42 15.34 16.80
CA MET A 1 15.04 15.48 16.26
C MET A 1 14.28 14.19 16.52
N PRO A 2 13.08 14.25 17.14
CA PRO A 2 12.28 13.04 17.36
C PRO A 2 11.84 12.43 16.03
N THR A 3 11.63 11.12 16.04
CA THR A 3 11.05 10.40 14.92
C THR A 3 9.69 9.84 15.35
N ALA A 4 8.82 9.61 14.39
CA ALA A 4 7.53 9.00 14.65
C ALA A 4 7.15 8.07 13.52
N LEU A 5 6.23 7.16 13.83
CA LEU A 5 5.57 6.32 12.86
C LEU A 5 4.11 6.74 12.82
N ILE A 6 3.59 6.99 11.62
CA ILE A 6 2.18 7.28 11.41
C ILE A 6 1.59 6.24 10.47
N ALA A 7 0.29 6.05 10.55
CA ALA A 7 -0.40 5.11 9.66
C ALA A 7 -1.76 5.65 9.29
N LYS A 8 -2.19 5.33 8.07
CA LYS A 8 -3.54 5.62 7.59
C LYS A 8 -4.06 4.40 6.84
N GLU A 9 -5.34 4.11 7.03
CA GLU A 9 -5.98 2.95 6.41
C GLU A 9 -7.03 3.37 5.39
N PHE A 10 -7.15 2.56 4.34
CA PHE A 10 -8.12 2.72 3.28
C PHE A 10 -8.68 1.35 2.92
N THR A 11 -9.84 1.33 2.27
CA THR A 11 -10.40 0.10 1.71
C THR A 11 -10.68 0.29 0.23
N PHE A 12 -10.59 -0.81 -0.52
CA PHE A 12 -11.05 -0.85 -1.89
C PHE A 12 -11.60 -2.24 -2.20
N ASP A 13 -12.52 -2.31 -3.14
CA ASP A 13 -13.12 -3.57 -3.59
C ASP A 13 -12.53 -3.92 -4.94
N ALA A 14 -12.07 -5.16 -5.10
CA ALA A 14 -11.48 -5.59 -6.36
C ALA A 14 -11.62 -7.09 -6.55
N ALA A 15 -11.54 -7.51 -7.81
CA ALA A 15 -11.56 -8.91 -8.21
C ALA A 15 -10.16 -9.34 -8.63
N HIS A 16 -9.86 -10.60 -8.43
CA HIS A 16 -8.64 -11.22 -8.93
C HIS A 16 -8.79 -12.73 -9.07
N GLN A 17 -7.80 -13.36 -9.66
CA GLN A 17 -7.67 -14.81 -9.66
C GLN A 17 -6.20 -15.20 -9.64
N LEU A 18 -5.92 -16.35 -9.07
CA LEU A 18 -4.58 -16.93 -8.99
C LEU A 18 -4.55 -18.18 -9.86
N PRO A 19 -4.18 -18.08 -11.15
CA PRO A 19 -4.39 -19.16 -12.12
C PRO A 19 -3.63 -20.44 -11.80
N ASN A 20 -2.55 -20.37 -11.02
CA ASN A 20 -1.75 -21.54 -10.66
C ASN A 20 -2.12 -22.10 -9.27
N SER A 21 -3.14 -21.57 -8.62
CA SER A 21 -3.60 -22.06 -7.33
C SER A 21 -4.29 -23.43 -7.48
N ASP A 22 -4.08 -24.32 -6.53
CA ASP A 22 -4.75 -25.63 -6.46
C ASP A 22 -6.13 -25.52 -5.83
N GLY A 23 -6.44 -24.40 -5.18
CA GLY A 23 -7.69 -24.17 -4.46
C GLY A 23 -8.66 -23.26 -5.18
N PRO A 24 -9.69 -22.77 -4.47
CA PRO A 24 -10.73 -21.92 -5.06
C PRO A 24 -10.21 -20.57 -5.55
N CYS A 25 -9.03 -20.12 -5.09
CA CYS A 25 -8.41 -18.87 -5.54
C CYS A 25 -8.08 -18.88 -7.03
N ARG A 26 -8.05 -20.04 -7.67
CA ARG A 26 -7.88 -20.14 -9.12
C ARG A 26 -9.07 -19.55 -9.88
N ARG A 27 -10.24 -19.50 -9.26
CA ARG A 27 -11.44 -18.91 -9.84
C ARG A 27 -11.44 -17.40 -9.65
N LEU A 28 -12.11 -16.71 -10.56
CA LEU A 28 -12.36 -15.28 -10.40
C LEU A 28 -13.21 -15.06 -9.13
N HIS A 29 -12.72 -14.21 -8.24
CA HIS A 29 -13.42 -13.86 -7.01
C HIS A 29 -13.00 -12.44 -6.58
N GLY A 30 -13.67 -11.89 -5.58
CA GLY A 30 -13.40 -10.55 -5.11
C GLY A 30 -13.25 -10.48 -3.60
N HIS A 31 -12.61 -9.38 -3.18
CA HIS A 31 -12.42 -9.06 -1.77
C HIS A 31 -12.67 -7.58 -1.54
N THR A 32 -13.01 -7.23 -0.31
CA THR A 32 -12.83 -5.87 0.19
C THR A 32 -11.46 -5.85 0.85
N TYR A 33 -10.51 -5.26 0.15
CA TYR A 33 -9.15 -5.11 0.65
C TYR A 33 -9.07 -3.96 1.63
N ARG A 34 -8.20 -4.09 2.63
CA ARG A 34 -7.85 -2.99 3.53
C ARG A 34 -6.35 -2.74 3.45
N VAL A 35 -5.98 -1.51 3.19
CA VAL A 35 -4.58 -1.11 3.05
C VAL A 35 -4.21 -0.24 4.23
N ARG A 36 -3.14 -0.62 4.94
CA ARG A 36 -2.52 0.24 5.95
C ARG A 36 -1.21 0.76 5.39
N ILE A 37 -1.12 2.08 5.21
CA ILE A 37 0.09 2.74 4.76
C ILE A 37 0.78 3.30 5.98
N ILE A 38 2.04 2.91 6.17
CA ILE A 38 2.84 3.29 7.33
C ILE A 38 3.98 4.16 6.86
N ALA A 39 4.06 5.39 7.38
CA ALA A 39 5.16 6.31 7.12
C ALA A 39 5.98 6.49 8.40
N ARG A 40 7.28 6.68 8.24
CA ARG A 40 8.21 6.81 9.35
C ARG A 40 9.27 7.84 8.99
N GLY A 41 9.60 8.70 9.92
CA GLY A 41 10.63 9.70 9.69
C GLY A 41 10.72 10.71 10.82
N GLN A 42 11.52 11.73 10.59
CA GLN A 42 11.66 12.83 11.54
C GLN A 42 10.37 13.64 11.61
N VAL A 43 10.00 14.01 12.82
CA VAL A 43 8.95 15.00 13.04
C VAL A 43 9.54 16.36 12.67
N ARG A 44 8.96 17.03 11.69
CA ARG A 44 9.49 18.31 11.19
C ARG A 44 9.43 19.38 12.26
N PRO A 45 10.40 20.29 12.30
CA PRO A 45 10.38 21.37 13.27
C PRO A 45 9.19 22.30 13.05
N VAL A 46 8.80 23.02 14.11
CA VAL A 46 7.78 24.06 14.02
C VAL A 46 8.45 25.31 13.47
N ASP A 47 8.23 25.60 12.21
CA ASP A 47 8.94 26.63 11.45
C ASP A 47 8.03 27.45 10.52
N GLY A 48 6.71 27.29 10.64
CA GLY A 48 5.75 28.01 9.81
C GLY A 48 5.43 27.34 8.47
N THR A 49 6.06 26.20 8.17
CA THR A 49 5.74 25.45 6.93
C THR A 49 4.49 24.58 7.10
N ALA A 50 3.93 24.16 5.98
CA ALA A 50 2.64 23.47 5.98
C ALA A 50 2.63 22.13 6.73
N GLU A 51 3.78 21.43 6.75
CA GLU A 51 3.89 20.12 7.41
C GLU A 51 4.68 20.19 8.72
N GLU A 52 4.75 21.37 9.34
CA GLU A 52 5.43 21.50 10.64
C GLU A 52 4.82 20.57 11.69
N GLY A 53 5.65 19.94 12.49
CA GLY A 53 5.21 19.00 13.53
C GLY A 53 4.75 17.66 13.00
N MET A 54 4.92 17.37 11.70
CA MET A 54 4.44 16.15 11.05
C MET A 54 5.60 15.36 10.45
N VAL A 55 5.41 14.05 10.33
CA VAL A 55 6.25 13.22 9.44
C VAL A 55 5.82 13.46 8.00
N VAL A 56 4.52 13.36 7.76
CA VAL A 56 3.85 13.66 6.49
C VAL A 56 2.40 14.00 6.86
N ASP A 57 1.79 14.93 6.13
CA ASP A 57 0.37 15.25 6.33
C ASP A 57 -0.49 14.07 5.89
N PHE A 58 -1.44 13.65 6.73
CA PHE A 58 -2.38 12.58 6.37
C PHE A 58 -3.16 12.88 5.10
N ALA A 59 -3.48 14.14 4.85
CA ALA A 59 -4.19 14.53 3.62
C ALA A 59 -3.32 14.31 2.38
N ARG A 60 -2.03 14.57 2.49
CA ARG A 60 -1.08 14.34 1.40
C ARG A 60 -0.89 12.85 1.14
N LEU A 61 -0.83 12.05 2.21
CA LEU A 61 -0.76 10.60 2.10
C LEU A 61 -1.99 10.05 1.37
N LYS A 62 -3.18 10.54 1.75
CA LYS A 62 -4.44 10.14 1.11
C LYS A 62 -4.46 10.51 -0.38
N GLU A 63 -4.03 11.71 -0.73
CA GLU A 63 -4.03 12.18 -2.12
C GLU A 63 -3.14 11.30 -3.00
N VAL A 64 -1.92 10.99 -2.52
CA VAL A 64 -1.01 10.14 -3.26
C VAL A 64 -1.56 8.71 -3.38
N TYR A 65 -2.12 8.16 -2.29
CA TYR A 65 -2.75 6.84 -2.33
C TYR A 65 -3.87 6.79 -3.37
N LYS A 66 -4.76 7.77 -3.37
CA LYS A 66 -5.89 7.79 -4.31
C LYS A 66 -5.41 7.82 -5.76
N ARG A 67 -4.43 8.64 -6.04
CA ARG A 67 -3.95 8.83 -7.40
C ARG A 67 -3.08 7.67 -7.88
N ARG A 68 -2.25 7.11 -7.01
CA ARG A 68 -1.28 6.08 -7.38
C ARG A 68 -1.79 4.66 -7.23
N VAL A 69 -2.65 4.41 -6.26
CA VAL A 69 -3.07 3.06 -5.91
C VAL A 69 -4.56 2.85 -6.12
N GLU A 70 -5.41 3.67 -5.50
CA GLU A 70 -6.86 3.45 -5.54
C GLU A 70 -7.41 3.47 -6.97
N ARG A 71 -6.97 4.41 -7.78
CA ARG A 71 -7.42 4.53 -9.17
C ARG A 71 -7.15 3.28 -9.99
N VAL A 72 -6.08 2.57 -9.67
CA VAL A 72 -5.65 1.36 -10.39
C VAL A 72 -6.31 0.11 -9.80
N CYS A 73 -6.71 0.14 -8.53
CA CYS A 73 -7.18 -1.05 -7.80
C CYS A 73 -8.68 -1.08 -7.58
N ASP A 74 -9.30 0.05 -7.20
CA ASP A 74 -10.68 0.05 -6.75
C ASP A 74 -11.65 -0.22 -7.90
N HIS A 75 -12.54 -1.19 -7.70
CA HIS A 75 -13.51 -1.64 -8.69
C HIS A 75 -12.86 -2.16 -9.99
N GLN A 76 -11.66 -2.73 -9.85
CA GLN A 76 -10.89 -3.24 -10.99
C GLN A 76 -10.71 -4.75 -10.90
N TYR A 77 -10.37 -5.35 -12.03
CA TYR A 77 -9.82 -6.70 -12.10
C TYR A 77 -8.30 -6.59 -12.03
N LEU A 78 -7.74 -6.91 -10.86
CA LEU A 78 -6.34 -6.64 -10.55
C LEU A 78 -5.36 -7.33 -11.48
N ASN A 79 -5.72 -8.50 -12.01
CA ASN A 79 -4.88 -9.24 -12.95
C ASN A 79 -4.61 -8.46 -14.25
N GLU A 80 -5.49 -7.52 -14.58
CA GLU A 80 -5.33 -6.66 -15.75
C GLU A 80 -4.85 -5.25 -15.40
N SER A 81 -5.28 -4.73 -14.23
CA SER A 81 -5.05 -3.33 -13.90
C SER A 81 -3.72 -3.05 -13.20
N VAL A 82 -3.13 -4.04 -12.53
CA VAL A 82 -1.89 -3.86 -11.76
C VAL A 82 -0.75 -4.61 -12.45
N PRO A 83 0.40 -3.94 -12.68
CA PRO A 83 1.53 -4.55 -13.39
C PRO A 83 2.37 -5.45 -12.47
N VAL A 84 1.78 -6.53 -12.01
CA VAL A 84 2.45 -7.54 -11.18
C VAL A 84 2.33 -8.92 -11.83
N ALA A 85 3.28 -9.80 -11.56
CA ALA A 85 3.28 -11.14 -12.15
C ALA A 85 2.12 -11.99 -11.65
N ARG A 86 1.73 -11.81 -10.39
CA ARG A 86 0.57 -12.46 -9.76
C ARG A 86 -0.05 -11.48 -8.77
N THR A 87 -1.36 -11.55 -8.61
CA THR A 87 -2.10 -10.64 -7.74
C THR A 87 -2.25 -11.19 -6.32
N THR A 88 -1.19 -11.77 -5.79
CA THR A 88 -1.11 -12.16 -4.39
C THR A 88 -1.04 -10.91 -3.52
N ALA A 89 -1.45 -11.02 -2.27
CA ALA A 89 -1.33 -9.92 -1.31
C ALA A 89 0.13 -9.45 -1.18
N GLU A 90 1.07 -10.38 -1.22
CA GLU A 90 2.50 -10.09 -1.13
C GLU A 90 3.00 -9.23 -2.28
N LEU A 91 2.74 -9.65 -3.51
CA LEU A 91 3.21 -8.90 -4.68
C LEU A 91 2.45 -7.58 -4.87
N LEU A 92 1.17 -7.54 -4.52
CA LEU A 92 0.41 -6.29 -4.52
C LEU A 92 0.99 -5.31 -3.51
N ALA A 93 1.32 -5.78 -2.31
CA ALA A 93 1.91 -4.91 -1.27
C ALA A 93 3.28 -4.37 -1.69
N VAL A 94 4.12 -5.18 -2.33
CA VAL A 94 5.40 -4.75 -2.90
C VAL A 94 5.18 -3.62 -3.92
N TRP A 95 4.26 -3.84 -4.84
CA TRP A 95 3.95 -2.84 -5.87
C TRP A 95 3.44 -1.54 -5.26
N MET A 96 2.51 -1.63 -4.29
CA MET A 96 1.96 -0.46 -3.62
C MET A 96 3.05 0.34 -2.89
N LEU A 97 3.94 -0.35 -2.18
CA LEU A 97 5.01 0.30 -1.45
C LEU A 97 5.93 1.08 -2.40
N ARG A 98 6.30 0.49 -3.52
CA ARG A 98 7.13 1.14 -4.53
C ARG A 98 6.44 2.35 -5.14
N GLU A 99 5.14 2.21 -5.48
CA GLU A 99 4.37 3.31 -6.05
C GLU A 99 4.27 4.49 -5.09
N LEU A 100 3.96 4.22 -3.83
CA LEU A 100 3.83 5.29 -2.83
C LEU A 100 5.17 5.97 -2.56
N ARG A 101 6.25 5.20 -2.46
CA ARG A 101 7.58 5.74 -2.21
C ARG A 101 8.12 6.59 -3.36
N SER A 102 7.61 6.43 -4.58
CA SER A 102 8.04 7.26 -5.71
C SER A 102 7.73 8.74 -5.47
N GLU A 103 6.73 9.05 -4.64
CA GLU A 103 6.37 10.44 -4.30
C GLU A 103 6.56 10.75 -2.81
N LEU A 104 6.45 9.75 -1.95
CA LEU A 104 6.54 9.90 -0.49
C LEU A 104 7.62 8.97 0.06
N PRO A 105 8.89 9.41 0.07
CA PRO A 105 9.97 8.56 0.56
C PRO A 105 9.85 8.20 2.04
N GLN A 106 9.00 8.91 2.80
CA GLN A 106 8.71 8.59 4.20
C GLN A 106 7.86 7.33 4.37
N VAL A 107 7.18 6.87 3.31
CA VAL A 107 6.40 5.62 3.38
C VAL A 107 7.38 4.48 3.61
N TRP A 108 7.20 3.79 4.74
CA TRP A 108 8.11 2.75 5.20
C TRP A 108 7.57 1.34 5.00
N ALA A 109 6.24 1.16 5.05
CA ALA A 109 5.62 -0.15 4.93
C ALA A 109 4.21 -0.06 4.38
N VAL A 110 3.76 -1.13 3.76
CA VAL A 110 2.37 -1.35 3.36
C VAL A 110 1.91 -2.68 3.95
N ARG A 111 0.79 -2.66 4.65
CA ARG A 111 0.10 -3.87 5.09
C ARG A 111 -1.19 -3.99 4.28
N LEU A 112 -1.33 -5.08 3.54
CA LEU A 112 -2.50 -5.32 2.71
C LEU A 112 -3.28 -6.51 3.25
N TYR A 113 -4.50 -6.23 3.71
CA TYR A 113 -5.45 -7.26 4.12
C TYR A 113 -6.27 -7.69 2.92
N GLU A 114 -6.23 -8.97 2.59
CA GLU A 114 -7.10 -9.56 1.58
C GLU A 114 -8.47 -9.86 2.20
N THR A 115 -8.47 -10.31 3.44
CA THR A 115 -9.65 -10.49 4.29
C THR A 115 -9.35 -9.89 5.66
N PRO A 116 -10.35 -9.73 6.55
CA PRO A 116 -10.08 -9.22 7.89
C PRO A 116 -9.06 -10.01 8.69
N GLY A 117 -8.92 -11.30 8.39
CA GLY A 117 -8.02 -12.20 9.12
C GLY A 117 -6.72 -12.54 8.40
N SER A 118 -6.46 -12.00 7.20
CA SER A 118 -5.31 -12.41 6.40
C SER A 118 -4.65 -11.20 5.74
N PHE A 119 -3.38 -10.98 6.04
CA PHE A 119 -2.66 -9.86 5.44
C PHE A 119 -1.23 -10.23 5.08
N ALA A 120 -0.64 -9.45 4.19
CA ALA A 120 0.79 -9.41 3.93
C ALA A 120 1.30 -8.02 4.30
N GLU A 121 2.48 -7.94 4.87
CA GLU A 121 3.13 -6.67 5.18
C GLU A 121 4.53 -6.66 4.58
N VAL A 122 4.84 -5.58 3.86
CA VAL A 122 6.13 -5.38 3.22
C VAL A 122 6.70 -4.06 3.72
N THR A 123 7.94 -4.11 4.22
CA THR A 123 8.68 -2.92 4.65
C THR A 123 9.76 -2.58 3.63
N VAL A 124 10.38 -1.42 3.78
CA VAL A 124 11.52 -1.01 2.95
C VAL A 124 12.64 -2.04 3.00
N ASP A 125 12.89 -2.60 4.19
CA ASP A 125 13.95 -3.59 4.35
C ASP A 125 13.67 -4.87 3.57
N ASP A 126 12.39 -5.21 3.40
CA ASP A 126 11.98 -6.39 2.64
C ASP A 126 12.18 -6.23 1.13
N LEU A 127 12.35 -5.00 0.64
CA LEU A 127 12.63 -4.75 -0.77
C LEU A 127 14.09 -4.97 -1.13
N ALA A 128 14.98 -5.05 -0.14
CA ALA A 128 16.40 -5.22 -0.36
C ALA A 128 16.66 -6.57 -1.02
N GLY A 129 17.35 -6.54 -2.18
CA GLY A 129 17.66 -7.76 -2.93
C GLY A 129 16.51 -8.31 -3.76
N ALA A 130 15.38 -7.59 -3.85
CA ALA A 130 14.22 -8.03 -4.63
C ALA A 130 14.35 -7.78 -6.13
N ASP A 131 15.33 -6.99 -6.54
CA ASP A 131 15.54 -6.60 -7.94
C ASP A 131 16.77 -7.26 -8.56
#